data_4effde358d2f06f5a42ff374293f9f9a
#
_entry.id   4effde358d2f06f5a42ff374293f9f9a
#
_cell.length_a   1.000
_cell.length_b   1.000
_cell.length_c   1.000
_cell.angle_alpha   90.00
_cell.angle_beta   90.00
_cell.angle_gamma   90.00
#
_symmetry.space_group_name_H-M   'P 1'
#
loop_
_entity.id
_entity.type
_entity.pdbx_description
1 polymer ?
#
loop_
_entity_poly.entity_id
_entity_poly.type
_entity_poly.pdbx_seq_one_letter_code
_entity_poly.pdbx_strand_id
1 'polypeptide(L)'
;MSRYSGVVHLEPGEAVPPERLIPLYELMNSLDERSYVRRGVRMTGGDTLATPEELAGWLAGHHLIRSTATVTREDVNATRRLRTALRSSFTGTTTVLDEFPLVVRLAAAPGLEPAADGVRGALGTLAATVALAQADGSWARMRMCAAADCRWVFYDGSRNAGGRWCSMASCGNRDKTRAYRRRARDG
;
A
#
# COMPACT_ATOMS: atom_id res chain seq x y z
N MET A 1 16.69 -7.47 -17.14
CA MET A 1 15.93 -8.58 -16.57
C MET A 1 15.63 -8.22 -15.11
N SER A 2 14.53 -7.56 -14.86
CA SER A 2 14.10 -7.23 -13.50
C SER A 2 13.57 -8.50 -12.85
N ARG A 3 14.20 -8.92 -11.76
CA ARG A 3 13.73 -10.06 -10.96
C ARG A 3 12.68 -9.52 -9.98
N TYR A 4 11.43 -9.48 -10.41
CA TYR A 4 10.35 -9.40 -9.46
C TYR A 4 10.27 -10.77 -8.76
N SER A 5 10.96 -10.90 -7.65
CA SER A 5 10.74 -12.02 -6.73
C SER A 5 9.56 -11.61 -5.85
N GLY A 6 8.43 -12.31 -5.96
CA GLY A 6 7.20 -12.04 -5.21
C GLY A 6 7.34 -12.20 -3.69
N VAL A 7 8.36 -11.59 -3.11
CA VAL A 7 8.60 -11.55 -1.67
C VAL A 7 8.01 -10.24 -1.15
N VAL A 8 6.94 -10.35 -0.40
CA VAL A 8 6.36 -9.22 0.33
C VAL A 8 7.43 -8.68 1.29
N HIS A 9 7.85 -7.43 1.11
CA HIS A 9 8.79 -6.77 2.00
C HIS A 9 8.09 -6.34 3.29
N LEU A 10 8.11 -7.21 4.29
CA LEU A 10 7.57 -6.92 5.62
C LEU A 10 8.63 -6.33 6.54
N GLU A 11 8.23 -5.40 7.40
CA GLU A 11 9.09 -4.97 8.51
C GLU A 11 9.18 -6.10 9.56
N PRO A 12 10.32 -6.24 10.26
CA PRO A 12 10.48 -7.26 11.30
C PRO A 12 9.37 -7.21 12.35
N GLY A 13 8.63 -8.31 12.49
CA GLY A 13 7.50 -8.43 13.41
C GLY A 13 6.16 -7.91 12.83
N GLU A 14 6.12 -7.54 11.57
CA GLU A 14 4.89 -7.20 10.86
C GLU A 14 4.10 -8.46 10.52
N ALA A 15 2.77 -8.41 10.67
CA ALA A 15 1.90 -9.49 10.25
C ALA A 15 1.73 -9.48 8.73
N VAL A 16 1.67 -10.68 8.15
CA VAL A 16 1.41 -10.85 6.71
C VAL A 16 -0.05 -10.47 6.42
N PRO A 17 -0.31 -9.57 5.46
CA PRO A 17 -1.67 -9.31 5.02
C PRO A 17 -2.32 -10.56 4.42
N PRO A 18 -3.67 -10.69 4.43
CA PRO A 18 -4.36 -11.68 3.61
C PRO A 18 -3.91 -11.61 2.14
N GLU A 19 -3.77 -12.76 1.48
CA GLU A 19 -3.20 -12.87 0.13
C GLU A 19 -3.79 -11.86 -0.86
N ARG A 20 -5.12 -11.70 -0.85
CA ARG A 20 -5.82 -10.73 -1.72
C ARG A 20 -5.43 -9.26 -1.47
N LEU A 21 -4.91 -8.92 -0.28
CA LEU A 21 -4.46 -7.57 0.07
C LEU A 21 -2.98 -7.33 -0.20
N ILE A 22 -2.21 -8.36 -0.54
CA ILE A 22 -0.77 -8.24 -0.83
C ILE A 22 -0.50 -7.24 -1.96
N PRO A 23 -1.20 -7.29 -3.12
CA PRO A 23 -0.96 -6.29 -4.17
C PRO A 23 -1.25 -4.85 -3.72
N LEU A 24 -2.28 -4.64 -2.89
CA LEU A 24 -2.59 -3.32 -2.33
C LEU A 24 -1.53 -2.86 -1.34
N TYR A 25 -1.07 -3.75 -0.47
CA TYR A 25 0.02 -3.49 0.46
C TYR A 25 1.30 -3.06 -0.27
N GLU A 26 1.70 -3.81 -1.30
CA GLU A 26 2.88 -3.50 -2.10
C GLU A 26 2.72 -2.23 -2.92
N LEU A 27 1.55 -2.01 -3.55
CA LEU A 27 1.27 -0.77 -4.27
C LEU A 27 1.45 0.45 -3.37
N MET A 28 0.89 0.42 -2.16
CA MET A 28 1.00 1.55 -1.23
C MET A 28 2.42 1.78 -0.74
N ASN A 29 3.22 0.73 -0.59
CA ASN A 29 4.61 0.80 -0.14
C ASN A 29 5.62 0.91 -1.30
N SER A 30 5.19 0.85 -2.55
CA SER A 30 6.05 1.15 -3.71
C SER A 30 6.57 2.59 -3.69
N LEU A 31 5.88 3.50 -2.99
CA LEU A 31 6.40 4.81 -2.59
C LEU A 31 6.93 4.71 -1.16
N ASP A 32 8.24 4.56 -1.03
CA ASP A 32 8.91 4.61 0.26
C ASP A 32 9.26 6.06 0.62
N GLU A 33 8.63 6.58 1.67
CA GLU A 33 8.86 7.94 2.18
C GLU A 33 9.76 7.96 3.42
N ARG A 34 10.39 6.84 3.78
CA ARG A 34 11.24 6.74 4.96
C ARG A 34 12.48 7.62 4.84
N SER A 35 12.71 8.47 5.84
CA SER A 35 13.80 9.46 5.85
C SER A 35 14.53 9.52 7.19
N TYR A 36 14.70 8.36 7.86
CA TYR A 36 15.36 8.26 9.15
C TYR A 36 16.59 7.36 9.10
N VAL A 37 17.41 7.41 10.17
CA VAL A 37 18.53 6.50 10.33
C VAL A 37 18.11 5.30 11.18
N ARG A 38 18.39 4.08 10.70
CA ARG A 38 18.13 2.82 11.40
C ARG A 38 19.43 2.01 11.48
N ARG A 39 19.89 1.72 12.70
CA ARG A 39 21.14 0.96 12.94
C ARG A 39 22.34 1.52 12.13
N GLY A 40 22.47 2.85 12.10
CA GLY A 40 23.55 3.52 11.36
C GLY A 40 23.31 3.68 9.85
N VAL A 41 22.28 3.02 9.27
CA VAL A 41 21.93 3.12 7.86
C VAL A 41 20.86 4.19 7.67
N ARG A 42 21.11 5.14 6.76
CA ARG A 42 20.10 6.12 6.35
C ARG A 42 19.09 5.45 5.43
N MET A 43 17.83 5.49 5.81
CA MET A 43 16.73 5.12 4.94
C MET A 43 16.53 6.25 3.93
N THR A 44 16.67 5.94 2.67
CA THR A 44 16.40 6.86 1.56
C THR A 44 15.20 6.32 0.82
N GLY A 45 14.14 7.09 0.80
CA GLY A 45 12.92 6.71 0.10
C GLY A 45 13.12 6.56 -1.40
N GLY A 46 12.07 6.12 -2.08
CA GLY A 46 12.06 5.95 -3.53
C GLY A 46 10.69 5.49 -4.02
N ASP A 47 10.52 5.52 -5.32
CA ASP A 47 9.32 5.00 -6.01
C ASP A 47 9.75 3.82 -6.89
N THR A 48 9.33 2.61 -6.53
CA THR A 48 9.67 1.38 -7.27
C THR A 48 8.72 1.09 -8.44
N LEU A 49 7.71 1.92 -8.64
CA LEU A 49 6.79 1.88 -9.78
C LEU A 49 6.82 3.22 -10.55
N ALA A 50 8.03 3.75 -10.78
CA ALA A 50 8.23 5.07 -11.38
C ALA A 50 8.21 5.05 -12.90
N THR A 51 8.43 3.88 -13.53
CA THR A 51 8.50 3.71 -14.99
C THR A 51 7.47 2.71 -15.50
N PRO A 52 7.12 2.76 -16.81
CA PRO A 52 6.24 1.77 -17.42
C PRO A 52 6.75 0.33 -17.27
N GLU A 53 8.06 0.11 -17.36
CA GLU A 53 8.70 -1.21 -17.27
C GLU A 53 8.58 -1.78 -15.86
N GLU A 54 8.79 -0.96 -14.83
CA GLU A 54 8.63 -1.35 -13.42
C GLU A 54 7.19 -1.70 -13.12
N LEU A 55 6.24 -0.86 -13.59
CA LEU A 55 4.82 -1.10 -13.41
C LEU A 55 4.36 -2.36 -14.15
N ALA A 56 4.81 -2.58 -15.40
CA ALA A 56 4.50 -3.78 -16.17
C ALA A 56 4.97 -5.06 -15.45
N GLY A 57 6.21 -5.04 -14.95
CA GLY A 57 6.78 -6.17 -14.20
C GLY A 57 5.99 -6.48 -12.93
N TRP A 58 5.61 -5.45 -12.18
CA TRP A 58 4.83 -5.60 -10.95
C TRP A 58 3.40 -6.14 -11.23
N LEU A 59 2.68 -5.55 -12.18
CA LEU A 59 1.33 -5.99 -12.55
C LEU A 59 1.31 -7.42 -13.08
N ALA A 60 2.29 -7.79 -13.93
CA ALA A 60 2.42 -9.15 -14.44
C ALA A 60 2.79 -10.15 -13.35
N GLY A 61 3.65 -9.76 -12.40
CA GLY A 61 4.02 -10.57 -11.23
C GLY A 61 2.84 -10.91 -10.33
N HIS A 62 1.85 -10.02 -10.25
CA HIS A 62 0.58 -10.25 -9.56
C HIS A 62 -0.53 -10.84 -10.43
N HIS A 63 -0.23 -11.26 -11.66
CA HIS A 63 -1.22 -11.79 -12.61
C HIS A 63 -2.37 -10.82 -12.93
N LEU A 64 -2.17 -9.52 -12.75
CA LEU A 64 -3.16 -8.48 -13.01
C LEU A 64 -3.25 -8.10 -14.49
N ILE A 65 -2.16 -8.32 -15.24
CA ILE A 65 -2.10 -8.18 -16.70
C ILE A 65 -1.30 -9.34 -17.30
N ARG A 66 -1.41 -9.51 -18.61
CA ARG A 66 -0.49 -10.42 -19.35
C ARG A 66 0.90 -9.78 -19.43
N SER A 67 1.95 -10.59 -19.42
CA SER A 67 3.34 -10.12 -19.53
C SER A 67 3.66 -9.38 -20.85
N THR A 68 2.82 -9.56 -21.87
CA THR A 68 2.91 -8.89 -23.17
C THR A 68 2.10 -7.61 -23.26
N ALA A 69 1.42 -7.19 -22.19
CA ALA A 69 0.61 -5.97 -22.19
C ALA A 69 1.51 -4.74 -22.28
N THR A 70 1.12 -3.78 -23.11
CA THR A 70 1.77 -2.47 -23.19
C THR A 70 1.35 -1.61 -22.01
N VAL A 71 2.33 -1.08 -21.29
CA VAL A 71 2.14 -0.14 -20.19
C VAL A 71 2.71 1.23 -20.60
N THR A 72 1.97 2.29 -20.34
CA THR A 72 2.29 3.63 -20.76
C THR A 72 2.68 4.54 -19.57
N ARG A 73 3.20 5.73 -19.85
CA ARG A 73 3.43 6.75 -18.83
C ARG A 73 2.13 7.20 -18.15
N GLU A 74 1.02 7.24 -18.89
CA GLU A 74 -0.27 7.59 -18.31
C GLU A 74 -0.78 6.51 -17.35
N ASP A 75 -0.47 5.24 -17.60
CA ASP A 75 -0.79 4.15 -16.66
C ASP A 75 0.01 4.28 -15.36
N VAL A 76 1.27 4.69 -15.45
CA VAL A 76 2.08 5.04 -14.26
C VAL A 76 1.43 6.18 -13.48
N ASN A 77 0.97 7.24 -14.16
CA ASN A 77 0.30 8.36 -13.50
C ASN A 77 -1.02 7.92 -12.84
N ALA A 78 -1.83 7.10 -13.51
CA ALA A 78 -3.06 6.54 -12.95
C ALA A 78 -2.78 5.69 -11.71
N THR A 79 -1.74 4.85 -11.76
CA THR A 79 -1.29 4.04 -10.62
C THR A 79 -0.87 4.91 -9.44
N ARG A 80 -0.16 6.01 -9.69
CA ARG A 80 0.21 6.99 -8.66
C ARG A 80 -1.00 7.68 -8.05
N ARG A 81 -2.01 8.03 -8.84
CA ARG A 81 -3.27 8.62 -8.33
C ARG A 81 -3.99 7.63 -7.42
N LEU A 82 -4.15 6.37 -7.85
CA LEU A 82 -4.74 5.31 -7.02
C LEU A 82 -3.96 5.14 -5.71
N ARG A 83 -2.64 4.99 -5.78
CA ARG A 83 -1.77 4.86 -4.60
C ARG A 83 -1.93 6.03 -3.64
N THR A 84 -1.93 7.25 -4.16
CA THR A 84 -2.09 8.47 -3.35
C THR A 84 -3.45 8.50 -2.67
N ALA A 85 -4.52 8.17 -3.38
CA ALA A 85 -5.88 8.09 -2.82
C ALA A 85 -5.96 7.06 -1.70
N LEU A 86 -5.42 5.85 -1.91
CA LEU A 86 -5.39 4.79 -0.90
C LEU A 86 -4.61 5.23 0.36
N ARG A 87 -3.44 5.84 0.19
CA ARG A 87 -2.65 6.33 1.32
C ARG A 87 -3.32 7.47 2.07
N SER A 88 -4.00 8.38 1.35
CA SER A 88 -4.71 9.51 1.94
C SER A 88 -5.92 9.06 2.77
N SER A 89 -6.54 7.93 2.46
CA SER A 89 -7.66 7.40 3.24
C SER A 89 -7.29 7.08 4.70
N PHE A 90 -6.03 6.75 4.97
CA PHE A 90 -5.54 6.51 6.34
C PHE A 90 -5.36 7.79 7.16
N THR A 91 -5.43 8.96 6.54
CA THR A 91 -5.38 10.28 7.22
C THR A 91 -6.72 10.97 7.29
N GLY A 92 -7.80 10.25 6.99
CA GLY A 92 -9.17 10.75 7.06
C GLY A 92 -9.62 11.53 5.82
N THR A 93 -8.82 11.55 4.75
CA THR A 93 -9.22 12.18 3.48
C THR A 93 -10.11 11.22 2.70
N THR A 94 -11.33 11.66 2.40
CA THR A 94 -12.20 10.94 1.46
C THR A 94 -11.78 11.27 0.03
N THR A 95 -11.54 10.24 -0.77
CA THR A 95 -11.21 10.39 -2.19
C THR A 95 -12.23 9.59 -3.02
N VAL A 96 -12.76 10.21 -4.05
CA VAL A 96 -13.56 9.53 -5.06
C VAL A 96 -12.62 9.00 -6.15
N LEU A 97 -12.79 7.74 -6.53
CA LEU A 97 -12.01 7.06 -7.57
C LEU A 97 -12.91 6.77 -8.78
N ASP A 98 -13.41 7.84 -9.41
CA ASP A 98 -14.29 7.76 -10.57
C ASP A 98 -13.58 7.32 -11.87
N GLU A 99 -12.27 7.43 -11.91
CA GLU A 99 -11.45 6.96 -13.04
C GLU A 99 -11.30 5.43 -13.12
N PHE A 100 -11.78 4.67 -12.12
CA PHE A 100 -11.77 3.21 -12.08
C PHE A 100 -13.20 2.66 -11.92
N PRO A 101 -14.06 2.78 -12.93
CA PRO A 101 -15.45 2.36 -12.82
C PRO A 101 -15.55 0.85 -12.66
N LEU A 102 -16.47 0.43 -11.78
CA LEU A 102 -16.74 -0.96 -11.44
C LEU A 102 -18.16 -1.32 -11.87
N VAL A 103 -18.34 -2.57 -12.26
CA VAL A 103 -19.64 -3.16 -12.53
C VAL A 103 -19.96 -4.23 -11.48
N VAL A 104 -21.24 -4.36 -11.13
CA VAL A 104 -21.71 -5.42 -10.25
C VAL A 104 -22.09 -6.60 -11.13
N ARG A 105 -21.41 -7.74 -10.93
CA ARG A 105 -21.82 -8.99 -11.56
C ARG A 105 -22.79 -9.72 -10.63
N LEU A 106 -23.99 -9.99 -11.13
CA LEU A 106 -24.99 -10.81 -10.44
C LEU A 106 -24.95 -12.23 -11.06
N ALA A 107 -24.29 -13.14 -10.36
CA ALA A 107 -24.17 -14.55 -10.73
C ALA A 107 -24.26 -15.43 -9.46
N ALA A 108 -24.02 -16.75 -9.60
CA ALA A 108 -23.94 -17.65 -8.44
C ALA A 108 -22.90 -17.21 -7.42
N ALA A 109 -21.82 -16.54 -7.88
CA ALA A 109 -20.85 -15.81 -7.04
C ALA A 109 -20.86 -14.33 -7.46
N PRO A 110 -21.68 -13.48 -6.80
CA PRO A 110 -21.73 -12.06 -7.11
C PRO A 110 -20.41 -11.37 -6.75
N GLY A 111 -20.03 -10.34 -7.51
CA GLY A 111 -18.78 -9.62 -7.29
C GLY A 111 -18.74 -8.25 -7.93
N LEU A 112 -17.68 -7.53 -7.64
CA LEU A 112 -17.31 -6.28 -8.29
C LEU A 112 -16.22 -6.56 -9.31
N GLU A 113 -16.41 -6.10 -10.54
CA GLU A 113 -15.44 -6.25 -11.62
C GLU A 113 -15.11 -4.91 -12.25
N PRO A 114 -13.89 -4.74 -12.78
CA PRO A 114 -13.56 -3.52 -13.52
C PRO A 114 -14.37 -3.43 -14.80
N ALA A 115 -14.81 -2.22 -15.15
CA ALA A 115 -15.50 -1.94 -16.40
C ALA A 115 -14.53 -1.73 -17.59
N ALA A 116 -13.22 -1.87 -17.37
CA ALA A 116 -12.17 -1.66 -18.35
C ALA A 116 -11.22 -2.85 -18.41
N ASP A 117 -10.49 -2.96 -19.52
CA ASP A 117 -9.43 -3.95 -19.72
C ASP A 117 -8.03 -3.38 -19.49
N GLY A 118 -7.01 -4.25 -19.64
CA GLY A 118 -5.60 -3.87 -19.55
C GLY A 118 -5.22 -3.28 -18.20
N VAL A 119 -4.33 -2.28 -18.19
CA VAL A 119 -3.86 -1.66 -16.95
C VAL A 119 -4.98 -0.96 -16.18
N ARG A 120 -5.91 -0.32 -16.87
CA ARG A 120 -7.09 0.29 -16.23
C ARG A 120 -7.97 -0.74 -15.55
N GLY A 121 -8.17 -1.90 -16.17
CA GLY A 121 -8.87 -3.04 -15.56
C GLY A 121 -8.13 -3.58 -14.34
N ALA A 122 -6.80 -3.71 -14.42
CA ALA A 122 -5.98 -4.12 -13.29
C ALA A 122 -6.11 -3.17 -12.09
N LEU A 123 -6.05 -1.85 -12.31
CA LEU A 123 -6.25 -0.84 -11.27
C LEU A 123 -7.68 -0.87 -10.72
N GLY A 124 -8.68 -1.11 -11.58
CA GLY A 124 -10.08 -1.33 -11.20
C GLY A 124 -10.23 -2.57 -10.30
N THR A 125 -9.53 -3.67 -10.60
CA THR A 125 -9.51 -4.88 -9.75
C THR A 125 -8.97 -4.56 -8.35
N LEU A 126 -7.92 -3.75 -8.26
CA LEU A 126 -7.39 -3.30 -6.96
C LEU A 126 -8.42 -2.43 -6.22
N ALA A 127 -9.11 -1.52 -6.90
CA ALA A 127 -10.16 -0.70 -6.31
C ALA A 127 -11.35 -1.56 -5.82
N ALA A 128 -11.78 -2.56 -6.60
CA ALA A 128 -12.80 -3.52 -6.19
C ALA A 128 -12.37 -4.31 -4.94
N THR A 129 -11.10 -4.72 -4.86
CA THR A 129 -10.55 -5.41 -3.70
C THR A 129 -10.62 -4.54 -2.44
N VAL A 130 -10.37 -3.23 -2.54
CA VAL A 130 -10.54 -2.29 -1.41
C VAL A 130 -11.99 -2.24 -0.95
N ALA A 131 -12.96 -2.10 -1.88
CA ALA A 131 -14.37 -2.05 -1.53
C ALA A 131 -14.84 -3.32 -0.81
N LEU A 132 -14.42 -4.49 -1.30
CA LEU A 132 -14.72 -5.78 -0.67
C LEU A 132 -14.04 -5.91 0.70
N ALA A 133 -12.80 -5.46 0.83
CA ALA A 133 -12.07 -5.49 2.10
C ALA A 133 -12.65 -4.51 3.14
N GLN A 134 -13.24 -3.41 2.72
CA GLN A 134 -14.01 -2.51 3.59
C GLN A 134 -15.30 -3.18 4.06
N ALA A 135 -16.01 -3.86 3.15
CA ALA A 135 -17.27 -4.54 3.47
C ALA A 135 -17.09 -5.68 4.48
N ASP A 136 -15.99 -6.44 4.42
CA ASP A 136 -15.69 -7.52 5.35
C ASP A 136 -14.84 -7.10 6.58
N GLY A 137 -14.47 -5.84 6.67
CA GLY A 137 -13.71 -5.26 7.78
C GLY A 137 -12.20 -5.52 7.75
N SER A 138 -11.67 -6.29 6.80
CA SER A 138 -10.23 -6.58 6.73
C SER A 138 -9.39 -5.33 6.37
N TRP A 139 -9.98 -4.36 5.65
CA TRP A 139 -9.35 -3.07 5.35
C TRP A 139 -8.99 -2.28 6.62
N ALA A 140 -9.79 -2.38 7.68
CA ALA A 140 -9.54 -1.67 8.94
C ALA A 140 -8.23 -2.06 9.63
N ARG A 141 -7.64 -3.21 9.23
CA ARG A 141 -6.33 -3.67 9.71
C ARG A 141 -5.16 -3.16 8.85
N MET A 142 -5.43 -2.65 7.65
CA MET A 142 -4.43 -1.92 6.87
C MET A 142 -4.26 -0.54 7.50
N ARG A 143 -3.05 -0.19 7.88
CA ARG A 143 -2.75 1.05 8.62
C ARG A 143 -1.49 1.71 8.08
N MET A 144 -1.40 3.03 8.23
CA MET A 144 -0.19 3.77 7.93
C MET A 144 0.53 4.14 9.24
N CYS A 145 1.85 3.93 9.27
CA CYS A 145 2.68 4.25 10.41
C CYS A 145 2.56 5.72 10.81
N ALA A 146 2.27 5.98 12.08
CA ALA A 146 2.07 7.33 12.61
C ALA A 146 3.37 8.15 12.70
N ALA A 147 4.54 7.57 12.45
CA ALA A 147 5.79 8.31 12.40
C ALA A 147 5.87 9.12 11.10
N ALA A 148 5.93 10.46 11.19
CA ALA A 148 5.94 11.38 10.06
C ALA A 148 7.12 11.13 9.08
N ASP A 149 8.23 10.61 9.60
CA ASP A 149 9.42 10.25 8.84
C ASP A 149 9.41 8.80 8.32
N CYS A 150 8.27 8.07 8.47
CA CYS A 150 8.12 6.69 8.03
C CYS A 150 6.97 6.51 7.03
N ARG A 151 5.73 6.67 7.50
CA ARG A 151 4.50 6.54 6.70
C ARG A 151 4.37 5.19 5.96
N TRP A 152 5.09 4.17 6.40
CA TRP A 152 4.98 2.81 5.86
C TRP A 152 3.58 2.25 6.13
N VAL A 153 2.95 1.66 5.12
CA VAL A 153 1.67 0.97 5.29
C VAL A 153 1.95 -0.43 5.81
N PHE A 154 1.22 -0.87 6.83
CA PHE A 154 1.39 -2.19 7.46
C PHE A 154 0.04 -2.84 7.75
N TYR A 155 0.05 -4.15 7.91
CA TYR A 155 -1.13 -4.91 8.34
C TYR A 155 -1.06 -5.15 9.85
N ASP A 156 -2.06 -4.66 10.57
CA ASP A 156 -2.13 -4.80 12.03
C ASP A 156 -2.71 -6.16 12.43
N GLY A 157 -1.84 -7.13 12.70
CA GLY A 157 -2.20 -8.45 13.21
C GLY A 157 -2.52 -8.50 14.71
N SER A 158 -2.44 -7.38 15.43
CA SER A 158 -2.71 -7.36 16.87
C SER A 158 -4.17 -7.67 17.18
N ARG A 159 -4.43 -8.22 18.40
CA ARG A 159 -5.78 -8.60 18.81
C ARG A 159 -6.78 -7.44 18.67
N ASN A 160 -6.40 -6.23 19.07
CA ASN A 160 -7.29 -5.08 19.17
C ASN A 160 -7.20 -4.14 17.97
N ALA A 161 -6.46 -4.48 16.91
CA ALA A 161 -6.21 -3.64 15.74
C ALA A 161 -5.86 -2.18 16.11
N GLY A 162 -5.07 -1.99 17.18
CA GLY A 162 -4.70 -0.68 17.75
C GLY A 162 -3.28 -0.23 17.40
N GLY A 163 -2.59 -0.92 16.49
CA GLY A 163 -1.23 -0.64 16.09
C GLY A 163 -1.07 0.76 15.49
N ARG A 164 -0.15 1.56 16.05
CA ARG A 164 0.20 2.90 15.55
C ARG A 164 1.47 2.90 14.72
N TRP A 165 2.31 1.89 14.86
CA TRP A 165 3.65 1.83 14.31
C TRP A 165 3.83 0.55 13.49
N CYS A 166 4.45 0.66 12.34
CA CYS A 166 4.80 -0.53 11.53
C CYS A 166 5.77 -1.47 12.29
N SER A 167 6.56 -0.91 13.23
CA SER A 167 7.44 -1.68 14.10
C SER A 167 7.62 -0.97 15.43
N MET A 168 7.33 -1.65 16.54
CA MET A 168 7.61 -1.14 17.88
C MET A 168 9.12 -0.96 18.14
N ALA A 169 9.92 -1.90 17.64
CA ALA A 169 11.38 -1.89 17.80
C ALA A 169 12.06 -0.73 17.04
N SER A 170 11.40 -0.18 16.03
CA SER A 170 11.90 0.94 15.24
C SER A 170 11.08 2.21 15.49
N CYS A 171 9.93 2.34 14.85
CA CYS A 171 9.14 3.57 14.90
C CYS A 171 8.59 3.89 16.28
N GLY A 172 8.11 2.87 17.01
CA GLY A 172 7.61 3.05 18.37
C GLY A 172 8.70 3.54 19.34
N ASN A 173 9.89 2.96 19.30
CA ASN A 173 11.00 3.38 20.16
C ASN A 173 11.51 4.77 19.80
N ARG A 174 11.57 5.14 18.50
CA ARG A 174 11.94 6.50 18.09
C ARG A 174 10.93 7.54 18.61
N ASP A 175 9.64 7.23 18.56
CA ASP A 175 8.60 8.13 19.08
C ASP A 175 8.71 8.32 20.61
N LYS A 176 8.87 7.23 21.36
CA LYS A 176 9.12 7.28 22.80
C LYS A 176 10.33 8.16 23.15
N THR A 177 11.44 7.99 22.44
CA THR A 177 12.66 8.78 22.64
C THR A 177 12.44 10.26 22.35
N ARG A 178 11.70 10.59 21.27
CA ARG A 178 11.34 11.97 20.95
C ARG A 178 10.44 12.59 22.03
N ALA A 179 9.45 11.84 22.50
CA ALA A 179 8.55 12.30 23.56
C ALA A 179 9.31 12.54 24.88
N TYR A 180 10.25 11.67 25.26
CA TYR A 180 11.11 11.85 26.42
C TYR A 180 11.94 13.13 26.30
N ARG A 181 12.63 13.33 25.17
CA ARG A 181 13.47 14.52 24.94
C ARG A 181 12.67 15.84 24.93
N ARG A 182 11.42 15.84 24.47
CA ARG A 182 10.54 17.01 24.57
C ARG A 182 10.27 17.36 26.01
N ARG A 183 9.80 16.38 26.81
CA ARG A 183 9.51 16.60 28.25
C ARG A 183 10.72 17.09 29.03
N ALA A 184 11.92 16.57 28.72
CA ALA A 184 13.16 17.00 29.38
C ALA A 184 13.63 18.41 28.99
N ARG A 185 13.06 19.02 27.94
CA ARG A 185 13.34 20.42 27.56
C ARG A 185 12.31 21.40 28.09
N ASP A 186 11.09 20.93 28.33
CA ASP A 186 9.94 21.74 28.72
C ASP A 186 9.76 21.76 30.26
N GLY A 187 10.56 21.00 31.03
CA GLY A 187 10.62 20.97 32.50
C GLY A 187 11.98 21.40 33.02
#